data_d8e263e90eff10c1fb1a9a6b5edbfdeb
#
_entry.id   d8e263e90eff10c1fb1a9a6b5edbfdeb
#
_cell.length_a   1.000
_cell.length_b   1.000
_cell.length_c   1.000
_cell.angle_alpha   90.00
_cell.angle_beta   90.00
_cell.angle_gamma   90.00
#
_symmetry.space_group_name_H-M   'P 1'
#
loop_
_entity.id
_entity.type
_entity.pdbx_description
1 polymer ?
#
loop_
_entity_poly.entity_id
_entity_poly.type
_entity_poly.pdbx_seq_one_letter_code
_entity_poly.pdbx_strand_id
1 'polypeptide(L)'
;MPENRLLVDKEHLPVYYEATQLLTQNHVPHLLGGGLMVSLYGRGRDTKDIDFYIHPRDKNRAMSVLNAAGFYTEETEKAWLLKAEKAGAPVDLIVHSSGVADLDEDALQHARTIMLGGYPFRGFGPEDMLLRKIYSWQEGRPDWWDAVSIVAGVGPEMDWPYFVRRVPAHNPGRALSFLLFSHAHFAGEQVPWSAIAELGTPFFCEGVPLPRGRE
;
A
#
# COMPACT_ATOMS: atom_id res chain seq x y z
N MET A 1 -16.72 17.56 6.49
CA MET A 1 -16.33 16.47 5.57
C MET A 1 -16.54 16.99 4.16
N PRO A 2 -15.51 17.16 3.31
CA PRO A 2 -15.76 17.50 1.91
C PRO A 2 -16.52 16.34 1.28
N GLU A 3 -17.46 16.66 0.39
CA GLU A 3 -18.26 15.70 -0.37
C GLU A 3 -17.36 14.61 -0.94
N ASN A 4 -17.80 13.38 -0.75
CA ASN A 4 -17.14 12.12 -1.10
C ASN A 4 -16.93 12.05 -2.63
N ARG A 5 -15.92 12.78 -3.14
CA ARG A 5 -15.51 12.68 -4.54
C ARG A 5 -14.94 11.27 -4.72
N LEU A 6 -15.71 10.42 -5.37
CA LEU A 6 -15.25 9.11 -5.76
C LEU A 6 -14.04 9.28 -6.68
N LEU A 7 -12.94 8.68 -6.27
CA LEU A 7 -11.62 8.81 -6.89
C LEU A 7 -11.43 7.83 -8.06
N VAL A 8 -12.39 6.94 -8.26
CA VAL A 8 -12.48 5.99 -9.36
C VAL A 8 -13.81 6.19 -10.11
N ASP A 9 -13.87 5.77 -11.36
CA ASP A 9 -15.10 5.82 -12.15
C ASP A 9 -16.21 4.98 -11.49
N LYS A 10 -17.36 5.63 -11.25
CA LYS A 10 -18.50 4.97 -10.61
C LYS A 10 -19.05 3.81 -11.43
N GLU A 11 -18.95 3.89 -12.75
CA GLU A 11 -19.42 2.84 -13.65
C GLU A 11 -18.58 1.57 -13.54
N HIS A 12 -17.33 1.68 -13.12
CA HIS A 12 -16.42 0.55 -12.92
C HIS A 12 -16.58 -0.16 -11.57
N LEU A 13 -17.21 0.47 -10.57
CA LEU A 13 -17.33 -0.08 -9.22
C LEU A 13 -17.97 -1.49 -9.16
N PRO A 14 -19.04 -1.79 -9.94
CA PRO A 14 -19.60 -3.15 -9.95
C PRO A 14 -18.58 -4.20 -10.42
N VAL A 15 -17.76 -3.86 -11.43
CA VAL A 15 -16.72 -4.76 -11.97
C VAL A 15 -15.59 -4.97 -10.94
N TYR A 16 -15.16 -3.92 -10.27
CA TYR A 16 -14.16 -4.01 -9.20
C TYR A 16 -14.67 -4.84 -8.02
N TYR A 17 -15.94 -4.69 -7.68
CA TYR A 17 -16.55 -5.49 -6.63
C TYR A 17 -16.71 -6.95 -7.05
N GLU A 18 -17.08 -7.21 -8.31
CA GLU A 18 -17.09 -8.57 -8.88
C GLU A 18 -15.71 -9.24 -8.77
N ALA A 19 -14.64 -8.53 -9.14
CA ALA A 19 -13.28 -9.05 -9.01
C ALA A 19 -12.95 -9.44 -7.56
N THR A 20 -13.24 -8.57 -6.58
CA THR A 20 -13.05 -8.85 -5.16
C THR A 20 -13.86 -10.09 -4.70
N GLN A 21 -15.11 -10.22 -5.15
CA GLN A 21 -15.96 -11.37 -4.80
C GLN A 21 -15.40 -12.69 -5.36
N LEU A 22 -14.97 -12.67 -6.63
CA LEU A 22 -14.37 -13.82 -7.28
C LEU A 22 -13.09 -14.28 -6.58
N LEU A 23 -12.21 -13.34 -6.24
CA LEU A 23 -10.98 -13.65 -5.50
C LEU A 23 -11.29 -14.22 -4.12
N THR A 24 -12.24 -13.63 -3.39
CA THR A 24 -12.67 -14.12 -2.07
C THR A 24 -13.27 -15.54 -2.12
N GLN A 25 -14.20 -15.78 -3.05
CA GLN A 25 -14.87 -17.07 -3.21
C GLN A 25 -13.89 -18.20 -3.58
N ASN A 26 -12.79 -17.84 -4.23
CA ASN A 26 -11.77 -18.80 -4.63
C ASN A 26 -10.54 -18.80 -3.69
N HIS A 27 -10.71 -18.30 -2.48
CA HIS A 27 -9.66 -18.31 -1.44
C HIS A 27 -8.35 -17.67 -1.90
N VAL A 28 -8.43 -16.55 -2.62
CA VAL A 28 -7.30 -15.67 -2.95
C VAL A 28 -7.34 -14.46 -2.02
N PRO A 29 -6.53 -14.43 -0.93
CA PRO A 29 -6.42 -13.27 -0.07
C PRO A 29 -5.92 -12.07 -0.88
N HIS A 30 -6.58 -10.93 -0.68
CA HIS A 30 -6.23 -9.70 -1.39
C HIS A 30 -6.60 -8.45 -0.59
N LEU A 31 -5.87 -7.37 -0.79
CA LEU A 31 -6.16 -6.05 -0.21
C LEU A 31 -6.03 -4.96 -1.26
N LEU A 32 -6.92 -3.98 -1.19
CA LEU A 32 -6.76 -2.72 -1.93
C LEU A 32 -5.51 -1.98 -1.47
N GLY A 33 -4.80 -1.38 -2.43
CA GLY A 33 -3.65 -0.54 -2.19
C GLY A 33 -3.59 0.66 -3.14
N GLY A 34 -2.37 0.97 -3.57
CA GLY A 34 -2.09 1.94 -4.62
C GLY A 34 -2.58 3.37 -4.37
N GLY A 35 -2.87 4.06 -5.47
CA GLY A 35 -3.28 5.46 -5.44
C GLY A 35 -4.61 5.70 -4.74
N LEU A 36 -5.53 4.77 -4.82
CA LEU A 36 -6.84 4.85 -4.18
C LEU A 36 -6.72 4.90 -2.65
N MET A 37 -5.92 4.01 -2.06
CA MET A 37 -5.71 3.99 -0.60
C MET A 37 -4.95 5.22 -0.11
N VAL A 38 -3.97 5.73 -0.88
CA VAL A 38 -3.32 7.02 -0.59
C VAL A 38 -4.35 8.15 -0.54
N SER A 39 -5.29 8.15 -1.47
CA SER A 39 -6.32 9.19 -1.54
C SER A 39 -7.30 9.14 -0.38
N LEU A 40 -7.53 7.98 0.20
CA LEU A 40 -8.39 7.80 1.37
C LEU A 40 -7.72 8.20 2.68
N TYR A 41 -6.42 7.98 2.80
CA TYR A 41 -5.66 8.32 4.01
C TYR A 41 -5.02 9.71 3.97
N GLY A 42 -4.75 10.25 2.80
CA GLY A 42 -4.01 11.49 2.63
C GLY A 42 -4.65 12.43 1.61
N ARG A 43 -3.85 12.83 0.62
CA ARG A 43 -4.32 13.76 -0.41
C ARG A 43 -5.16 13.05 -1.47
N GLY A 44 -6.32 13.60 -1.77
CA GLY A 44 -7.14 13.13 -2.87
C GLY A 44 -6.43 13.32 -4.23
N ARG A 45 -6.34 12.26 -5.00
CA ARG A 45 -5.96 12.30 -6.42
C ARG A 45 -6.81 11.29 -7.19
N ASP A 46 -7.12 11.63 -8.43
CA ASP A 46 -7.83 10.71 -9.30
C ASP A 46 -6.93 9.51 -9.63
N THR A 47 -7.49 8.32 -9.62
CA THR A 47 -6.85 7.10 -10.11
C THR A 47 -7.70 6.51 -11.24
N LYS A 48 -7.07 5.86 -12.21
CA LYS A 48 -7.75 5.28 -13.38
C LYS A 48 -7.96 3.77 -13.23
N ASP A 49 -7.28 3.16 -12.29
CA ASP A 49 -7.20 1.73 -12.03
C ASP A 49 -7.45 1.44 -10.56
N ILE A 50 -7.70 0.19 -10.27
CA ILE A 50 -7.77 -0.33 -8.92
C ILE A 50 -6.62 -1.32 -8.72
N ASP A 51 -5.87 -1.13 -7.63
CA ASP A 51 -4.74 -1.98 -7.29
C ASP A 51 -5.13 -3.00 -6.22
N PHE A 52 -5.14 -4.29 -6.54
CA PHE A 52 -5.25 -5.37 -5.56
C PHE A 52 -3.89 -6.02 -5.33
N TYR A 53 -3.46 -6.08 -4.11
CA TYR A 53 -2.27 -6.83 -3.70
C TYR A 53 -2.66 -8.24 -3.35
N ILE A 54 -1.96 -9.22 -3.93
CA ILE A 54 -2.13 -10.65 -3.67
C ILE A 54 -0.77 -11.27 -3.34
N HIS A 55 -0.77 -12.42 -2.64
CA HIS A 55 0.48 -13.13 -2.42
C HIS A 55 0.99 -13.78 -3.73
N PRO A 56 2.31 -13.80 -4.02
CA PRO A 56 2.86 -14.37 -5.25
C PRO A 56 2.42 -15.81 -5.54
N ARG A 57 2.27 -16.64 -4.50
CA ARG A 57 1.78 -18.04 -4.63
C ARG A 57 0.37 -18.14 -5.22
N ASP A 58 -0.44 -17.10 -5.08
CA ASP A 58 -1.84 -17.09 -5.55
C ASP A 58 -2.00 -16.50 -6.96
N LYS A 59 -0.91 -16.04 -7.58
CA LYS A 59 -0.86 -15.42 -8.91
C LYS A 59 -1.68 -16.21 -9.95
N ASN A 60 -1.33 -17.47 -10.17
CA ASN A 60 -1.96 -18.29 -11.20
C ASN A 60 -3.43 -18.54 -10.91
N ARG A 61 -3.79 -18.73 -9.64
CA ARG A 61 -5.19 -18.91 -9.21
C ARG A 61 -5.99 -17.64 -9.48
N ALA A 62 -5.48 -16.46 -9.10
CA ALA A 62 -6.13 -15.19 -9.33
C ALA A 62 -6.41 -14.95 -10.82
N MET A 63 -5.40 -15.16 -11.67
CA MET A 63 -5.52 -14.99 -13.12
C MET A 63 -6.55 -15.97 -13.71
N SER A 64 -6.50 -17.24 -13.33
CA SER A 64 -7.44 -18.27 -13.81
C SER A 64 -8.89 -17.95 -13.43
N VAL A 65 -9.11 -17.52 -12.19
CA VAL A 65 -10.45 -17.18 -11.67
C VAL A 65 -11.03 -15.97 -12.41
N LEU A 66 -10.26 -14.91 -12.58
CA LEU A 66 -10.72 -13.71 -13.28
C LEU A 66 -10.97 -14.01 -14.76
N ASN A 67 -10.07 -14.75 -15.41
CA ASN A 67 -10.23 -15.13 -16.82
C ASN A 67 -11.51 -15.95 -17.04
N ALA A 68 -11.76 -16.96 -16.19
CA ALA A 68 -12.98 -17.77 -16.25
C ALA A 68 -14.28 -16.96 -16.08
N ALA A 69 -14.21 -15.81 -15.40
CA ALA A 69 -15.33 -14.87 -15.24
C ALA A 69 -15.41 -13.81 -16.35
N GLY A 70 -14.60 -13.93 -17.40
CA GLY A 70 -14.64 -13.06 -18.58
C GLY A 70 -13.82 -11.78 -18.45
N PHE A 71 -12.88 -11.71 -17.49
CA PHE A 71 -11.85 -10.69 -17.53
C PHE A 71 -10.78 -11.07 -18.56
N TYR A 72 -10.37 -10.13 -19.38
CA TYR A 72 -9.11 -10.25 -20.10
C TYR A 72 -7.98 -10.19 -19.08
N THR A 73 -7.02 -11.12 -19.15
CA THR A 73 -5.93 -11.19 -18.19
C THR A 73 -4.59 -11.26 -18.91
N GLU A 74 -3.60 -10.51 -18.42
CA GLU A 74 -2.28 -10.39 -19.01
C GLU A 74 -1.18 -10.38 -17.94
N GLU A 75 -0.13 -11.17 -18.16
CA GLU A 75 1.13 -11.03 -17.43
C GLU A 75 1.97 -9.95 -18.10
N THR A 76 2.31 -8.91 -17.36
CA THR A 76 3.16 -7.85 -17.91
C THR A 76 4.64 -8.27 -17.90
N GLU A 77 5.49 -7.54 -18.65
CA GLU A 77 6.95 -7.71 -18.57
C GLU A 77 7.50 -7.47 -17.14
N LYS A 78 6.76 -6.75 -16.30
CA LYS A 78 7.08 -6.52 -14.90
C LYS A 78 6.61 -7.70 -14.08
N ALA A 79 7.50 -8.55 -13.62
CA ALA A 79 7.19 -9.77 -12.83
C ALA A 79 6.32 -9.52 -11.58
N TRP A 80 6.20 -8.27 -11.13
CA TRP A 80 5.42 -7.87 -9.95
C TRP A 80 4.00 -7.40 -10.27
N LEU A 81 3.62 -7.23 -11.54
CA LEU A 81 2.34 -6.67 -11.96
C LEU A 81 1.65 -7.58 -12.98
N LEU A 82 0.41 -7.92 -12.70
CA LEU A 82 -0.51 -8.57 -13.63
C LEU A 82 -1.66 -7.60 -13.90
N LYS A 83 -2.23 -7.68 -15.10
CA LYS A 83 -3.38 -6.87 -15.48
C LYS A 83 -4.60 -7.74 -15.73
N ALA A 84 -5.74 -7.21 -15.32
CA ALA A 84 -7.04 -7.74 -15.69
C ALA A 84 -7.95 -6.58 -16.14
N GLU A 85 -8.86 -6.84 -17.06
CA GLU A 85 -9.82 -5.84 -17.54
C GLU A 85 -11.14 -6.50 -17.89
N LYS A 86 -12.23 -5.86 -17.53
CA LYS A 86 -13.58 -6.25 -17.96
C LYS A 86 -14.44 -5.01 -18.16
N ALA A 87 -15.12 -4.91 -19.30
CA ALA A 87 -15.98 -3.79 -19.64
C ALA A 87 -15.31 -2.39 -19.52
N GLY A 88 -14.02 -2.29 -19.88
CA GLY A 88 -13.25 -1.05 -19.78
C GLY A 88 -12.75 -0.70 -18.37
N ALA A 89 -13.02 -1.54 -17.37
CA ALA A 89 -12.57 -1.36 -15.98
C ALA A 89 -11.22 -2.07 -15.76
N PRO A 90 -10.10 -1.34 -15.64
CA PRO A 90 -8.78 -1.93 -15.41
C PRO A 90 -8.60 -2.34 -13.95
N VAL A 91 -8.03 -3.51 -13.74
CA VAL A 91 -7.67 -4.08 -12.44
C VAL A 91 -6.20 -4.48 -12.47
N ASP A 92 -5.40 -3.89 -11.63
CA ASP A 92 -4.00 -4.25 -11.45
C ASP A 92 -3.87 -5.23 -10.25
N LEU A 93 -3.21 -6.37 -10.48
CA LEU A 93 -2.87 -7.33 -9.43
C LEU A 93 -1.38 -7.22 -9.13
N ILE A 94 -1.04 -6.73 -7.95
CA ILE A 94 0.33 -6.53 -7.51
C ILE A 94 0.76 -7.72 -6.67
N VAL A 95 1.75 -8.47 -7.16
CA VAL A 95 2.23 -9.69 -6.52
C VAL A 95 3.50 -9.51 -5.69
N HIS A 96 4.25 -8.42 -5.92
CA HIS A 96 5.44 -8.07 -5.16
C HIS A 96 5.48 -6.60 -4.82
N SER A 97 5.92 -6.29 -3.62
CA SER A 97 6.14 -4.92 -3.14
C SER A 97 7.64 -4.64 -3.00
N SER A 98 8.11 -3.55 -3.63
CA SER A 98 9.53 -3.17 -3.56
C SER A 98 9.96 -2.92 -2.12
N GLY A 99 10.93 -3.70 -1.64
CA GLY A 99 11.62 -3.46 -0.37
C GLY A 99 10.80 -3.67 0.92
N VAL A 100 9.55 -4.12 0.82
CA VAL A 100 8.71 -4.49 1.97
C VAL A 100 8.15 -5.90 1.79
N ALA A 101 7.56 -6.46 2.84
CA ALA A 101 6.91 -7.75 2.76
C ALA A 101 5.77 -7.76 1.70
N ASP A 102 5.66 -8.85 0.95
CA ASP A 102 4.48 -9.13 0.14
C ASP A 102 3.24 -9.21 1.04
N LEU A 103 2.06 -9.40 0.44
CA LEU A 103 0.84 -9.57 1.23
C LEU A 103 0.99 -10.76 2.18
N ASP A 104 0.89 -10.51 3.46
CA ASP A 104 1.02 -11.50 4.54
C ASP A 104 -0.14 -11.44 5.53
N GLU A 105 -0.12 -12.34 6.52
CA GLU A 105 -1.17 -12.45 7.51
C GLU A 105 -1.28 -11.22 8.41
N ASP A 106 -0.14 -10.59 8.76
CA ASP A 106 -0.13 -9.36 9.57
C ASP A 106 -0.88 -8.24 8.85
N ALA A 107 -0.61 -8.02 7.57
CA ALA A 107 -1.32 -7.03 6.77
C ALA A 107 -2.81 -7.35 6.62
N LEU A 108 -3.17 -8.65 6.48
CA LEU A 108 -4.56 -9.08 6.43
C LEU A 108 -5.30 -8.84 7.75
N GLN A 109 -4.66 -9.01 8.90
CA GLN A 109 -5.26 -8.74 10.21
C GLN A 109 -5.45 -7.24 10.48
N HIS A 110 -4.54 -6.39 9.97
CA HIS A 110 -4.61 -4.93 10.12
C HIS A 110 -5.37 -4.23 8.98
N ALA A 111 -5.98 -5.02 8.08
CA ALA A 111 -6.74 -4.48 6.96
C ALA A 111 -7.98 -3.70 7.43
N ARG A 112 -8.33 -2.64 6.70
CA ARG A 112 -9.50 -1.81 6.95
C ARG A 112 -10.62 -2.12 5.96
N THR A 113 -11.86 -2.08 6.42
CA THR A 113 -13.02 -2.11 5.52
C THR A 113 -13.29 -0.71 5.00
N ILE A 114 -13.39 -0.60 3.68
CA ILE A 114 -13.56 0.65 2.94
C ILE A 114 -14.84 0.57 2.13
N MET A 115 -15.67 1.60 2.22
CA MET A 115 -16.90 1.70 1.42
C MET A 115 -16.66 2.60 0.19
N LEU A 116 -16.75 2.02 -1.00
CA LEU A 116 -16.65 2.75 -2.26
C LEU A 116 -17.98 2.64 -3.02
N GLY A 117 -18.69 3.74 -3.13
CA GLY A 117 -19.99 3.77 -3.82
C GLY A 117 -21.01 2.76 -3.31
N GLY A 118 -20.96 2.43 -2.01
CA GLY A 118 -21.84 1.45 -1.38
C GLY A 118 -21.31 0.01 -1.36
N TYR A 119 -20.20 -0.29 -2.04
CA TYR A 119 -19.56 -1.61 -2.04
C TYR A 119 -18.47 -1.72 -0.97
N PRO A 120 -18.42 -2.78 -0.16
CA PRO A 120 -17.37 -3.01 0.81
C PRO A 120 -16.14 -3.64 0.16
N PHE A 121 -14.98 -3.05 0.43
CA PHE A 121 -13.67 -3.58 0.05
C PHE A 121 -12.79 -3.72 1.29
N ARG A 122 -11.84 -4.63 1.25
CA ARG A 122 -10.75 -4.68 2.24
C ARG A 122 -9.51 -4.03 1.66
N GLY A 123 -8.94 -3.06 2.38
CA GLY A 123 -7.72 -2.37 1.97
C GLY A 123 -6.66 -2.39 3.05
N PHE A 124 -5.41 -2.14 2.66
CA PHE A 124 -4.31 -1.99 3.62
C PHE A 124 -4.64 -0.92 4.66
N GLY A 125 -4.20 -1.16 5.90
CA GLY A 125 -4.12 -0.11 6.93
C GLY A 125 -3.13 1.00 6.52
N PRO A 126 -3.21 2.18 7.13
CA PRO A 126 -2.35 3.30 6.78
C PRO A 126 -0.87 3.00 7.02
N GLU A 127 -0.54 2.17 8.00
CA GLU A 127 0.83 1.77 8.34
C GLU A 127 1.48 0.98 7.19
N ASP A 128 0.80 -0.04 6.68
CA ASP A 128 1.28 -0.84 5.56
C ASP A 128 1.32 -0.05 4.25
N MET A 129 0.37 0.87 4.04
CA MET A 129 0.40 1.78 2.89
C MET A 129 1.57 2.75 2.98
N LEU A 130 1.83 3.31 4.16
CA LEU A 130 2.96 4.20 4.41
C LEU A 130 4.29 3.49 4.10
N LEU A 131 4.48 2.28 4.60
CA LEU A 131 5.68 1.47 4.32
C LEU A 131 5.86 1.26 2.82
N ARG A 132 4.81 0.85 2.10
CA ARG A 132 4.87 0.65 0.66
C ARG A 132 5.29 1.92 -0.07
N LYS A 133 4.79 3.08 0.32
CA LYS A 133 5.16 4.36 -0.29
C LYS A 133 6.60 4.77 0.03
N ILE A 134 7.07 4.60 1.26
CA ILE A 134 8.45 4.88 1.64
C ILE A 134 9.43 4.01 0.82
N TYR A 135 9.14 2.72 0.67
CA TYR A 135 10.07 1.77 0.02
C TYR A 135 9.94 1.71 -1.50
N SER A 136 8.81 2.11 -2.08
CA SER A 136 8.63 2.24 -3.53
C SER A 136 9.23 3.52 -4.10
N TRP A 137 9.58 4.48 -3.24
CA TRP A 137 10.06 5.78 -3.71
C TRP A 137 11.31 5.66 -4.56
N GLN A 138 11.27 6.32 -5.73
CA GLN A 138 12.37 6.52 -6.66
C GLN A 138 12.33 7.97 -7.13
N GLU A 139 13.47 8.49 -7.61
CA GLU A 139 13.54 9.83 -8.15
C GLU A 139 12.52 10.02 -9.29
N GLY A 140 11.82 11.17 -9.28
CA GLY A 140 10.80 11.50 -10.28
C GLY A 140 9.42 10.87 -10.04
N ARG A 141 9.22 10.05 -8.98
CA ARG A 141 7.93 9.47 -8.62
C ARG A 141 7.28 10.20 -7.43
N PRO A 142 5.94 10.27 -7.37
CA PRO A 142 5.23 10.99 -6.30
C PRO A 142 5.21 10.24 -4.95
N ASP A 143 5.78 9.04 -4.85
CA ASP A 143 5.64 8.15 -3.68
C ASP A 143 6.05 8.80 -2.36
N TRP A 144 7.07 9.67 -2.36
CA TRP A 144 7.44 10.44 -1.17
C TRP A 144 6.32 11.35 -0.68
N TRP A 145 5.72 12.10 -1.59
CA TRP A 145 4.63 13.03 -1.25
C TRP A 145 3.33 12.29 -0.94
N ASP A 146 3.13 11.11 -1.50
CA ASP A 146 2.05 10.20 -1.11
C ASP A 146 2.25 9.76 0.35
N ALA A 147 3.47 9.35 0.73
CA ALA A 147 3.81 8.98 2.10
C ALA A 147 3.60 10.16 3.08
N VAL A 148 4.10 11.36 2.74
CA VAL A 148 3.89 12.58 3.54
C VAL A 148 2.40 12.87 3.70
N SER A 149 1.60 12.71 2.65
CA SER A 149 0.16 12.98 2.71
C SER A 149 -0.61 12.00 3.59
N ILE A 150 -0.19 10.72 3.64
CA ILE A 150 -0.77 9.72 4.56
C ILE A 150 -0.51 10.17 6.01
N VAL A 151 0.73 10.53 6.33
CA VAL A 151 1.08 11.03 7.68
C VAL A 151 0.30 12.29 8.02
N ALA A 152 0.17 13.23 7.09
CA ALA A 152 -0.61 14.45 7.29
C ALA A 152 -2.09 14.18 7.60
N GLY A 153 -2.66 13.16 6.95
CA GLY A 153 -4.09 12.86 7.07
C GLY A 153 -4.45 12.02 8.30
N VAL A 154 -3.63 11.04 8.63
CA VAL A 154 -3.97 10.03 9.65
C VAL A 154 -2.85 9.72 10.65
N GLY A 155 -1.75 10.48 10.64
CA GLY A 155 -0.59 10.24 11.50
C GLY A 155 -0.91 10.03 13.00
N PRO A 156 -1.75 10.89 13.63
CA PRO A 156 -2.13 10.73 15.04
C PRO A 156 -2.93 9.46 15.34
N GLU A 157 -3.56 8.86 14.34
CA GLU A 157 -4.44 7.68 14.48
C GLU A 157 -3.71 6.36 14.14
N MET A 158 -2.44 6.45 13.67
CA MET A 158 -1.66 5.29 13.27
C MET A 158 -1.17 4.46 14.46
N ASP A 159 -1.15 3.13 14.28
CA ASP A 159 -0.46 2.21 15.18
C ASP A 159 1.05 2.24 14.89
N TRP A 160 1.74 3.23 15.47
CA TRP A 160 3.18 3.40 15.29
C TRP A 160 4.01 2.22 15.79
N PRO A 161 3.70 1.55 16.91
CA PRO A 161 4.33 0.28 17.29
C PRO A 161 4.21 -0.80 16.21
N TYR A 162 3.03 -0.96 15.61
CA TYR A 162 2.86 -1.87 14.48
C TYR A 162 3.71 -1.44 13.28
N PHE A 163 3.67 -0.16 12.91
CA PHE A 163 4.50 0.37 11.82
C PHE A 163 5.98 0.03 12.03
N VAL A 164 6.54 0.30 13.21
CA VAL A 164 7.96 0.04 13.52
C VAL A 164 8.31 -1.44 13.38
N ARG A 165 7.47 -2.34 13.90
CA ARG A 165 7.67 -3.79 13.76
C ARG A 165 7.67 -4.27 12.30
N ARG A 166 6.92 -3.55 11.42
CA ARG A 166 6.82 -3.87 9.98
C ARG A 166 7.97 -3.33 9.15
N VAL A 167 8.79 -2.44 9.69
CA VAL A 167 9.93 -1.87 8.96
C VAL A 167 10.93 -2.97 8.58
N PRO A 168 11.32 -3.09 7.29
CA PRO A 168 12.24 -4.12 6.84
C PRO A 168 13.62 -4.00 7.48
N ALA A 169 14.10 -5.09 8.10
CA ALA A 169 15.38 -5.14 8.78
C ALA A 169 16.59 -4.87 7.85
N HIS A 170 16.45 -5.12 6.54
CA HIS A 170 17.53 -4.89 5.58
C HIS A 170 17.79 -3.41 5.26
N ASN A 171 16.83 -2.51 5.52
CA ASN A 171 16.99 -1.08 5.26
C ASN A 171 16.14 -0.21 6.20
N PRO A 172 16.30 -0.30 7.53
CA PRO A 172 15.50 0.48 8.47
C PRO A 172 15.81 1.98 8.40
N GLY A 173 17.02 2.36 7.94
CA GLY A 173 17.42 3.75 7.80
C GLY A 173 16.54 4.56 6.84
N ARG A 174 15.93 3.91 5.85
CA ARG A 174 15.01 4.56 4.92
C ARG A 174 13.73 5.02 5.63
N ALA A 175 13.13 4.17 6.44
CA ALA A 175 11.98 4.54 7.26
C ALA A 175 12.35 5.57 8.32
N LEU A 176 13.50 5.42 9.01
CA LEU A 176 13.98 6.39 9.99
C LEU A 176 14.16 7.77 9.38
N SER A 177 14.77 7.88 8.20
CA SER A 177 14.95 9.15 7.49
C SER A 177 13.60 9.82 7.18
N PHE A 178 12.62 9.03 6.74
CA PHE A 178 11.28 9.52 6.48
C PHE A 178 10.58 9.99 7.76
N LEU A 179 10.67 9.23 8.86
CA LEU A 179 10.06 9.61 10.14
C LEU A 179 10.68 10.89 10.71
N LEU A 180 12.00 11.05 10.63
CA LEU A 180 12.70 12.27 11.06
C LEU A 180 12.26 13.50 10.23
N PHE A 181 12.18 13.33 8.90
CA PHE A 181 11.65 14.39 8.03
C PHE A 181 10.22 14.76 8.41
N SER A 182 9.34 13.78 8.54
CA SER A 182 7.93 14.01 8.83
C SER A 182 7.71 14.62 10.22
N HIS A 183 8.44 14.17 11.23
CA HIS A 183 8.40 14.74 12.57
C HIS A 183 8.79 16.22 12.56
N ALA A 184 9.87 16.56 11.87
CA ALA A 184 10.31 17.95 11.74
C ALA A 184 9.31 18.78 10.91
N HIS A 185 8.80 18.21 9.81
CA HIS A 185 7.88 18.91 8.90
C HIS A 185 6.53 19.25 9.57
N PHE A 186 6.03 18.37 10.42
CA PHE A 186 4.76 18.53 11.14
C PHE A 186 4.93 18.99 12.60
N ALA A 187 6.08 19.51 12.98
CA ALA A 187 6.38 19.99 14.33
C ALA A 187 6.09 18.96 15.46
N GLY A 188 6.25 17.67 15.15
CA GLY A 188 6.05 16.57 16.08
C GLY A 188 4.61 16.10 16.28
N GLU A 189 3.63 16.74 15.65
CA GLU A 189 2.20 16.44 15.87
C GLU A 189 1.73 15.14 15.23
N GLN A 190 2.33 14.74 14.10
CA GLN A 190 1.88 13.63 13.29
C GLN A 190 2.68 12.33 13.53
N VAL A 191 3.96 12.45 13.87
CA VAL A 191 4.87 11.32 14.10
C VAL A 191 5.40 11.39 15.53
N PRO A 192 5.11 10.42 16.41
CA PRO A 192 5.58 10.45 17.78
C PRO A 192 7.08 10.17 17.86
N TRP A 193 7.76 10.88 18.77
CA TRP A 193 9.19 10.67 19.00
C TRP A 193 9.53 9.24 19.43
N SER A 194 8.62 8.53 20.10
CA SER A 194 8.80 7.13 20.49
C SER A 194 9.07 6.20 19.30
N ALA A 195 8.35 6.38 18.19
CA ALA A 195 8.57 5.58 16.97
C ALA A 195 9.95 5.83 16.35
N ILE A 196 10.40 7.10 16.36
CA ILE A 196 11.74 7.47 15.88
C ILE A 196 12.81 6.88 16.79
N ALA A 197 12.65 6.99 18.11
CA ALA A 197 13.62 6.48 19.07
C ALA A 197 13.76 4.95 19.00
N GLU A 198 12.63 4.23 18.92
CA GLU A 198 12.62 2.77 18.80
C GLU A 198 13.34 2.34 17.51
N LEU A 199 13.00 2.92 16.36
CA LEU A 199 13.62 2.60 15.08
C LEU A 199 15.06 3.06 15.00
N GLY A 200 15.44 4.14 15.70
CA GLY A 200 16.77 4.70 15.74
C GLY A 200 17.76 3.96 16.67
N THR A 201 17.25 3.21 17.64
CA THR A 201 18.07 2.52 18.64
C THR A 201 19.24 1.72 18.04
N PRO A 202 19.07 0.89 17.01
CA PRO A 202 20.18 0.13 16.42
C PRO A 202 21.29 1.04 15.83
N PHE A 203 20.92 2.22 15.35
CA PHE A 203 21.88 3.14 14.71
C PHE A 203 22.73 3.93 15.72
N PHE A 204 22.19 4.19 16.89
CA PHE A 204 22.81 5.09 17.87
C PHE A 204 23.43 4.35 19.06
N CYS A 205 22.94 3.15 19.37
CA CYS A 205 23.40 2.40 20.55
C CYS A 205 24.40 1.27 20.24
N GLU A 206 24.46 0.76 19.02
CA GLU A 206 25.29 -0.41 18.66
C GLU A 206 26.45 -0.09 17.71
N GLY A 207 26.71 1.16 17.35
CA GLY A 207 27.82 1.52 16.46
C GLY A 207 27.78 0.77 15.11
N VAL A 208 26.62 0.61 14.50
CA VAL A 208 26.43 -0.10 13.24
C VAL A 208 27.33 0.50 12.16
N PRO A 209 28.23 -0.28 11.53
CA PRO A 209 29.04 0.23 10.42
C PRO A 209 28.11 0.68 9.28
N LEU A 210 28.25 1.92 8.85
CA LEU A 210 27.54 2.43 7.68
C LEU A 210 27.79 1.50 6.48
N PRO A 211 26.75 1.17 5.68
CA PRO A 211 26.95 0.40 4.47
C PRO A 211 27.96 1.14 3.57
N ARG A 212 29.04 0.44 3.20
CA ARG A 212 30.03 1.01 2.26
C ARG A 212 29.31 1.32 0.96
N GLY A 213 29.39 2.58 0.53
CA GLY A 213 28.87 2.99 -0.76
C GLY A 213 29.40 2.07 -1.85
N ARG A 214 28.58 1.69 -2.80
CA ARG A 214 29.03 1.04 -4.03
C ARG A 214 29.80 2.11 -4.80
N GLU A 215 31.09 1.89 -4.99
CA GLU A 215 31.89 2.61 -5.97
C GLU A 215 31.40 2.35 -7.38
#